data_a9513b2c00939f4ad2f6269dfcbc5fec
#
_entry.id   a9513b2c00939f4ad2f6269dfcbc5fec
#
_cell.length_a   1.000
_cell.length_b   1.000
_cell.length_c   1.000
_cell.angle_alpha   90.00
_cell.angle_beta   90.00
_cell.angle_gamma   90.00
#
_symmetry.space_group_name_H-M   'P 1'
#
loop_
_entity.id
_entity.type
_entity.pdbx_description
1 polymer ?
#
loop_
_entity_poly.entity_id
_entity_poly.type
_entity_poly.pdbx_seq_one_letter_code
_entity_poly.pdbx_strand_id
1 'polypeptide(L)'
;MLFEETIKTQHPQAMVDVTQLIRNAVKKSGRKDAHLLVSVPHTTAALTINENADPDVVNDLLRRIEHLVPTTDHSDRHAEGNSHAHLKSSLFGSCHPFIVKDGELVLGTWQGIYLCEFDGPRTRRLLISILAA
;
A
#
# COMPACT_ATOMS: atom_id res chain seq x y z
N MET A 1 -18.98 6.56 -1.79
CA MET A 1 -18.23 7.19 -2.90
C MET A 1 -16.94 6.41 -3.12
N LEU A 2 -16.68 6.00 -4.34
CA LEU A 2 -15.51 5.18 -4.68
C LEU A 2 -14.60 5.94 -5.63
N PHE A 3 -13.32 6.03 -5.28
CA PHE A 3 -12.26 6.55 -6.15
C PHE A 3 -11.31 5.42 -6.52
N GLU A 4 -10.80 5.47 -7.73
CA GLU A 4 -9.80 4.53 -8.22
C GLU A 4 -8.60 5.30 -8.77
N GLU A 5 -7.41 4.91 -8.33
CA GLU A 5 -6.14 5.46 -8.81
C GLU A 5 -5.31 4.38 -9.45
N THR A 6 -4.60 4.74 -10.49
CA THR A 6 -3.65 3.85 -11.19
C THR A 6 -2.25 4.27 -10.83
N ILE A 7 -1.43 3.30 -10.42
CA ILE A 7 -0.04 3.53 -10.01
C ILE A 7 0.86 2.65 -10.85
N LYS A 8 1.78 3.27 -11.59
CA LYS A 8 2.80 2.56 -12.36
C LYS A 8 4.06 2.45 -11.50
N THR A 9 4.38 1.24 -11.08
CA THR A 9 5.57 0.98 -10.28
C THR A 9 6.81 0.85 -11.17
N GLN A 10 7.98 1.22 -10.64
CA GLN A 10 9.21 1.34 -11.42
C GLN A 10 10.25 0.28 -11.08
N HIS A 11 10.08 -0.43 -9.96
CA HIS A 11 11.06 -1.37 -9.42
C HIS A 11 10.42 -2.71 -9.09
N PRO A 12 11.22 -3.80 -9.05
CA PRO A 12 10.71 -5.11 -8.61
C PRO A 12 10.10 -5.08 -7.21
N GLN A 13 10.74 -4.37 -6.29
CA GLN A 13 10.23 -4.16 -4.94
C GLN A 13 10.37 -2.70 -4.55
N ALA A 14 9.31 -2.12 -4.01
CA ALA A 14 9.28 -0.71 -3.61
C ALA A 14 8.12 -0.46 -2.64
N MET A 15 8.26 0.58 -1.84
CA MET A 15 7.16 1.17 -1.09
C MET A 15 6.84 2.53 -1.70
N VAL A 16 5.68 2.63 -2.34
CA VAL A 16 5.23 3.84 -3.03
C VAL A 16 4.30 4.61 -2.11
N ASP A 17 4.69 5.82 -1.72
CA ASP A 17 3.86 6.67 -0.87
C ASP A 17 2.61 7.13 -1.64
N VAL A 18 1.45 6.73 -1.17
CA VAL A 18 0.14 7.06 -1.75
C VAL A 18 -0.69 7.99 -0.87
N THR A 19 -0.09 8.51 0.18
CA THR A 19 -0.80 9.36 1.16
C THR A 19 -1.48 10.54 0.48
N GLN A 20 -0.80 11.23 -0.42
CA GLN A 20 -1.36 12.41 -1.08
C GLN A 20 -2.51 12.05 -2.03
N LEU A 21 -2.45 10.91 -2.69
CA LEU A 21 -3.57 10.41 -3.52
C LEU A 21 -4.83 10.21 -2.67
N ILE A 22 -4.65 9.65 -1.48
CA ILE A 22 -5.76 9.41 -0.55
C ILE A 22 -6.28 10.74 0.01
N ARG A 23 -5.41 11.67 0.39
CA ARG A 23 -5.81 13.02 0.82
C ARG A 23 -6.60 13.75 -0.27
N ASN A 24 -6.19 13.62 -1.52
CA ASN A 24 -6.90 14.22 -2.65
C ASN A 24 -8.30 13.63 -2.81
N ALA A 25 -8.46 12.31 -2.66
CA ALA A 25 -9.77 11.66 -2.70
C ALA A 25 -10.68 12.15 -1.57
N VAL A 26 -10.14 12.31 -0.36
CA VAL A 26 -10.88 12.87 0.78
C VAL A 26 -11.41 14.27 0.45
N LYS A 27 -10.55 15.13 -0.09
CA LYS A 27 -10.95 16.49 -0.50
C LYS A 27 -12.05 16.48 -1.56
N LYS A 28 -11.88 15.66 -2.60
CA LYS A 28 -12.87 15.51 -3.67
C LYS A 28 -14.22 15.02 -3.16
N SER A 29 -14.22 14.19 -2.12
CA SER A 29 -15.45 13.67 -1.54
C SER A 29 -16.29 14.75 -0.85
N GLY A 30 -15.67 15.84 -0.39
CA GLY A 30 -16.33 16.89 0.38
C GLY A 30 -16.80 16.45 1.77
N ARG A 31 -16.48 15.23 2.19
CA ARG A 31 -16.90 14.71 3.51
C ARG A 31 -16.07 15.34 4.62
N LYS A 32 -16.75 15.76 5.69
CA LYS A 32 -16.07 16.27 6.89
C LYS A 32 -15.70 15.15 7.84
N ASP A 33 -16.65 14.27 8.12
CA ASP A 33 -16.42 13.08 8.94
C ASP A 33 -16.76 11.85 8.12
N ALA A 34 -15.84 10.90 8.06
CA ALA A 34 -16.01 9.72 7.22
C ALA A 34 -15.15 8.56 7.69
N HIS A 35 -15.52 7.38 7.22
CA HIS A 35 -14.68 6.19 7.26
C HIS A 35 -14.17 5.90 5.86
N LEU A 36 -12.88 5.67 5.75
CA LEU A 36 -12.25 5.22 4.53
C LEU A 36 -11.92 3.75 4.60
N LEU A 37 -12.07 3.10 3.46
CA LEU A 37 -11.47 1.80 3.22
C LEU A 37 -10.57 1.93 2.00
N VAL A 38 -9.28 1.66 2.19
CA VAL A 38 -8.29 1.65 1.10
C VAL A 38 -7.94 0.21 0.79
N SER A 39 -8.02 -0.16 -0.49
CA SER A 39 -7.81 -1.54 -0.93
C SER A 39 -6.90 -1.60 -2.14
N VAL A 40 -6.02 -2.60 -2.13
CA VAL A 40 -5.13 -2.96 -3.23
C VAL A 40 -5.61 -4.29 -3.80
N PRO A 41 -6.30 -4.30 -4.96
CA PRO A 41 -6.91 -5.52 -5.51
C PRO A 41 -5.88 -6.36 -6.29
N HIS A 42 -4.80 -6.75 -5.64
CA HIS A 42 -3.70 -7.51 -6.21
C HIS A 42 -3.20 -8.59 -5.25
N THR A 43 -2.51 -9.59 -5.80
CA THR A 43 -1.95 -10.71 -5.02
C THR A 43 -0.45 -10.60 -4.79
N THR A 44 0.22 -9.68 -5.49
CA THR A 44 1.68 -9.46 -5.39
C THR A 44 2.05 -8.01 -5.05
N ALA A 45 1.08 -7.26 -4.56
CA ALA A 45 1.23 -5.94 -3.99
C ALA A 45 0.34 -5.84 -2.75
N ALA A 46 0.66 -4.93 -1.87
CA ALA A 46 0.00 -4.80 -0.57
C ALA A 46 -0.11 -3.34 -0.13
N LEU A 47 -0.70 -3.13 1.03
CA LEU A 47 -0.83 -1.83 1.66
C LEU A 47 -0.19 -1.88 3.04
N THR A 48 0.55 -0.84 3.40
CA THR A 48 1.05 -0.69 4.78
C THR A 48 1.06 0.77 5.21
N ILE A 49 1.17 0.98 6.51
CA ILE A 49 1.27 2.29 7.12
C ILE A 49 2.54 2.28 7.96
N ASN A 50 3.45 3.19 7.66
CA ASN A 50 4.67 3.36 8.44
C ASN A 50 5.25 4.76 8.21
N GLU A 51 6.42 5.03 8.78
CA GLU A 51 7.06 6.32 8.71
C GLU A 51 7.37 6.73 7.26
N ASN A 52 7.08 7.98 6.92
CA ASN A 52 7.42 8.56 5.62
C ASN A 52 8.33 9.80 5.71
N ALA A 53 8.95 10.03 6.87
CA ALA A 53 9.86 11.15 7.08
C ALA A 53 11.31 10.77 6.75
N ASP A 54 11.77 9.63 7.26
CA ASP A 54 13.14 9.13 7.03
C ASP A 54 13.13 8.01 5.99
N PRO A 55 13.72 8.21 4.80
CA PRO A 55 13.76 7.18 3.75
C PRO A 55 14.54 5.93 4.17
N ASP A 56 15.40 6.00 5.17
CA ASP A 56 16.12 4.84 5.66
C ASP A 56 15.19 3.80 6.28
N VAL A 57 14.07 4.21 6.85
CA VAL A 57 13.06 3.27 7.39
C VAL A 57 12.51 2.38 6.28
N VAL A 58 12.13 2.97 5.13
CA VAL A 58 11.65 2.22 3.96
C VAL A 58 12.72 1.26 3.45
N ASN A 59 13.95 1.74 3.31
CA ASN A 59 15.06 0.93 2.82
C ASN A 59 15.35 -0.24 3.76
N ASP A 60 15.34 0.00 5.06
CA ASP A 60 15.53 -1.06 6.06
C ASP A 60 14.39 -2.09 6.05
N LEU A 61 13.15 -1.62 5.94
CA LEU A 61 11.99 -2.51 5.84
C LEU A 61 12.09 -3.44 4.62
N LEU A 62 12.39 -2.89 3.45
CA LEU A 62 12.52 -3.68 2.22
C LEU A 62 13.67 -4.69 2.32
N ARG A 63 14.79 -4.28 2.86
CA ARG A 63 15.95 -5.18 3.05
C ARG A 63 15.63 -6.29 4.04
N ARG A 64 15.00 -5.96 5.15
CA ARG A 64 14.66 -6.96 6.18
C ARG A 64 13.57 -7.92 5.73
N ILE A 65 12.56 -7.44 5.01
CA ILE A 65 11.52 -8.33 4.49
C ILE A 65 12.08 -9.30 3.43
N GLU A 66 13.07 -8.87 2.64
CA GLU A 66 13.79 -9.74 1.71
C GLU A 66 14.56 -10.84 2.45
N HIS A 67 15.15 -10.54 3.61
CA HIS A 67 15.81 -11.52 4.47
C HIS A 67 14.83 -12.54 5.04
N LEU A 68 13.66 -12.09 5.50
CA LEU A 68 12.63 -12.95 6.08
C LEU A 68 11.97 -13.83 5.03
N VAL A 69 11.74 -13.28 3.85
CA VAL A 69 11.09 -13.96 2.73
C VAL A 69 11.95 -13.73 1.48
N PRO A 70 13.01 -14.56 1.28
CA PRO A 70 13.87 -14.39 0.11
C PRO A 70 13.12 -14.55 -1.21
N THR A 71 13.52 -13.79 -2.20
CA THR A 71 12.95 -13.85 -3.56
C THR A 71 13.03 -15.24 -4.14
N THR A 72 14.13 -15.96 -3.88
CA THR A 72 14.35 -17.30 -4.43
C THR A 72 14.26 -18.35 -3.34
N ASP A 73 13.43 -19.36 -3.57
CA ASP A 73 13.37 -20.57 -2.76
C ASP A 73 13.22 -21.76 -3.72
N HIS A 74 14.15 -22.74 -3.62
CA HIS A 74 14.20 -23.88 -4.54
C HIS A 74 13.00 -24.81 -4.42
N SER A 75 12.23 -24.71 -3.34
CA SER A 75 11.03 -25.51 -3.12
C SER A 75 9.77 -24.88 -3.72
N ASP A 76 9.84 -23.65 -4.20
CA ASP A 76 8.70 -22.98 -4.83
C ASP A 76 8.32 -23.68 -6.14
N ARG A 77 7.00 -23.88 -6.34
CA ARG A 77 6.45 -24.59 -7.50
C ARG A 77 5.72 -23.68 -8.48
N HIS A 78 5.41 -22.46 -8.09
CA HIS A 78 4.67 -21.54 -8.97
C HIS A 78 5.52 -21.14 -10.18
N ALA A 79 4.95 -21.34 -11.39
CA ALA A 79 5.69 -21.20 -12.64
C ALA A 79 6.19 -19.78 -12.90
N GLU A 80 5.52 -18.75 -12.37
CA GLU A 80 5.93 -17.35 -12.54
C GLU A 80 7.16 -16.99 -11.70
N GLY A 81 7.56 -17.81 -10.72
CA GLY A 81 8.74 -17.56 -9.89
C GLY A 81 8.57 -16.40 -8.91
N ASN A 82 7.34 -16.02 -8.58
CA ASN A 82 7.03 -14.88 -7.72
C ASN A 82 6.32 -15.27 -6.42
N SER A 83 6.50 -16.50 -5.95
CA SER A 83 5.87 -16.97 -4.70
C SER A 83 6.23 -16.11 -3.50
N HIS A 84 7.46 -15.58 -3.44
CA HIS A 84 7.87 -14.64 -2.39
C HIS A 84 6.95 -13.42 -2.32
N ALA A 85 6.56 -12.89 -3.48
CA ALA A 85 5.70 -11.70 -3.58
C ALA A 85 4.29 -12.00 -3.07
N HIS A 86 3.74 -13.18 -3.37
CA HIS A 86 2.46 -13.64 -2.83
C HIS A 86 2.50 -13.74 -1.30
N LEU A 87 3.58 -14.30 -0.75
CA LEU A 87 3.73 -14.42 0.69
C LEU A 87 3.88 -13.04 1.35
N LYS A 88 4.74 -12.18 0.82
CA LYS A 88 4.92 -10.82 1.33
C LYS A 88 3.61 -10.06 1.35
N SER A 89 2.83 -10.13 0.25
CA SER A 89 1.53 -9.47 0.15
C SER A 89 0.54 -9.98 1.19
N SER A 90 0.53 -11.30 1.43
CA SER A 90 -0.32 -11.91 2.45
C SER A 90 0.03 -11.47 3.86
N LEU A 91 1.31 -11.30 4.14
CA LEU A 91 1.79 -10.83 5.45
C LEU A 91 1.46 -9.36 5.71
N PHE A 92 1.57 -8.51 4.70
CA PHE A 92 1.30 -7.08 4.82
C PHE A 92 -0.20 -6.77 4.79
N GLY A 93 -0.96 -7.49 3.98
CA GLY A 93 -2.38 -7.26 3.79
C GLY A 93 -2.70 -6.30 2.65
N SER A 94 -3.93 -6.37 2.18
CA SER A 94 -4.38 -5.65 0.97
C SER A 94 -5.37 -4.53 1.24
N CYS A 95 -5.79 -4.33 2.49
CA CYS A 95 -6.88 -3.44 2.82
C CYS A 95 -6.68 -2.86 4.22
N HIS A 96 -6.98 -1.57 4.39
CA HIS A 96 -6.91 -0.93 5.69
C HIS A 96 -7.96 0.18 5.83
N PRO A 97 -8.67 0.25 6.99
CA PRO A 97 -9.57 1.36 7.29
C PRO A 97 -8.81 2.59 7.80
N PHE A 98 -9.35 3.77 7.51
CA PHE A 98 -8.85 5.05 8.01
C PHE A 98 -10.01 5.93 8.46
N ILE A 99 -9.68 6.97 9.19
CA ILE A 99 -10.64 7.94 9.74
C ILE A 99 -10.42 9.29 9.05
N VAL A 100 -11.52 9.94 8.70
CA VAL A 100 -11.54 11.35 8.27
C VAL A 100 -12.28 12.15 9.33
N LYS A 101 -11.69 13.24 9.77
CA LYS A 101 -12.28 14.17 10.71
C LYS A 101 -12.02 15.61 10.26
N ASP A 102 -13.06 16.44 10.30
CA ASP A 102 -12.99 17.83 9.88
C ASP A 102 -12.41 18.00 8.46
N GLY A 103 -12.71 17.06 7.57
CA GLY A 103 -12.25 17.08 6.19
C GLY A 103 -10.82 16.60 5.97
N GLU A 104 -10.15 16.12 7.01
CA GLU A 104 -8.76 15.69 6.95
C GLU A 104 -8.59 14.21 7.29
N LEU A 105 -7.69 13.56 6.58
CA LEU A 105 -7.26 12.20 6.89
C LEU A 105 -6.51 12.18 8.23
N VAL A 106 -6.97 11.37 9.17
CA VAL A 106 -6.34 11.27 10.49
C VAL A 106 -5.20 10.26 10.45
N LEU A 107 -4.00 10.77 10.55
CA LEU A 107 -2.77 9.98 10.67
C LEU A 107 -1.91 10.52 11.82
N GLY A 108 -1.09 9.66 12.41
CA GLY A 108 -0.04 10.09 13.32
C GLY A 108 1.01 10.94 12.59
N THR A 109 1.79 11.70 13.33
CA THR A 109 2.79 12.63 12.80
C THR A 109 3.76 11.99 11.81
N TRP A 110 4.13 10.74 12.04
CA TRP A 110 5.12 10.02 11.26
C TRP A 110 4.52 9.06 10.24
N GLN A 111 3.21 8.85 10.27
CA GLN A 111 2.56 7.87 9.40
C GLN A 111 2.38 8.37 7.97
N GLY A 112 2.78 7.56 7.03
CA GLY A 112 2.37 7.61 5.63
C GLY A 112 1.72 6.30 5.21
N ILE A 113 1.01 6.33 4.11
CA ILE A 113 0.33 5.15 3.55
C ILE A 113 1.10 4.75 2.29
N TYR A 114 1.48 3.48 2.23
CA TYR A 114 2.29 2.94 1.14
C TYR A 114 1.59 1.82 0.39
N LEU A 115 1.65 1.88 -0.93
CA LEU A 115 1.48 0.70 -1.77
C LEU A 115 2.81 -0.03 -1.81
N CYS A 116 2.82 -1.28 -1.36
CA CYS A 116 4.01 -2.12 -1.34
C CYS A 116 4.03 -2.98 -2.60
N GLU A 117 4.99 -2.73 -3.49
CA GLU A 117 5.21 -3.50 -4.70
C GLU A 117 6.20 -4.62 -4.42
N PHE A 118 5.81 -5.87 -4.68
CA PHE A 118 6.70 -7.02 -4.49
C PHE A 118 7.01 -7.78 -5.77
N ASP A 119 6.43 -7.38 -6.91
CA ASP A 119 6.58 -8.08 -8.18
C ASP A 119 6.49 -7.11 -9.38
N GLY A 120 7.16 -5.96 -9.24
CA GLY A 120 7.17 -4.93 -10.28
C GLY A 120 8.29 -5.09 -11.32
N PRO A 121 8.33 -4.15 -12.25
CA PRO A 121 7.40 -3.03 -12.43
C PRO A 121 6.06 -3.49 -13.01
N ARG A 122 4.98 -2.94 -12.49
CA ARG A 122 3.62 -3.24 -12.95
C ARG A 122 2.72 -2.01 -12.87
N THR A 123 1.56 -2.09 -13.50
CA THR A 123 0.47 -1.15 -13.30
C THR A 123 -0.43 -1.68 -12.20
N ARG A 124 -0.56 -0.92 -11.12
CA ARG A 124 -1.36 -1.29 -9.94
C ARG A 124 -2.58 -0.37 -9.81
N ARG A 125 -3.63 -0.88 -9.19
CA ARG A 125 -4.83 -0.14 -8.86
C ARG A 125 -4.90 0.08 -7.35
N LEU A 126 -5.41 1.23 -6.97
CA LEU A 126 -5.71 1.58 -5.58
C LEU A 126 -7.18 2.00 -5.51
N LEU A 127 -7.96 1.35 -4.68
CA LEU A 127 -9.37 1.66 -4.47
C LEU A 127 -9.54 2.39 -3.15
N ILE A 128 -10.25 3.50 -3.17
CA ILE A 128 -10.52 4.32 -1.98
C ILE A 128 -12.03 4.48 -1.86
N SER A 129 -12.62 3.79 -0.91
CA SER A 129 -14.05 3.87 -0.63
C SER A 129 -14.28 4.78 0.58
N ILE A 130 -15.14 5.78 0.41
CA ILE A 130 -15.41 6.79 1.42
C ILE A 130 -16.88 6.72 1.81
N LEU A 131 -17.13 6.45 3.08
CA LEU A 131 -18.46 6.33 3.66
C LEU A 131 -18.65 7.39 4.74
N ALA A 132 -19.74 8.14 4.65
CA ALA A 132 -20.04 9.14 5.67
C ALA A 132 -20.16 8.48 7.05
N ALA A 133 -19.53 9.11 8.02
CA ALA A 133 -19.63 8.67 9.42
C ALA A 133 -20.96 9.07 10.04
#